data_baffa77ffd6b37b9d0d03061302cf9ce
#
_entry.id   baffa77ffd6b37b9d0d03061302cf9ce
#
_cell.length_a   1.000
_cell.length_b   1.000
_cell.length_c   1.000
_cell.angle_alpha   90.00
_cell.angle_beta   90.00
_cell.angle_gamma   90.00
#
_symmetry.space_group_name_H-M   'P 1'
#
loop_
_entity.id
_entity.type
_entity.pdbx_description
1 polymer ?
#
loop_
_entity_poly.entity_id
_entity_poly.type
_entity_poly.pdbx_seq_one_letter_code
_entity_poly.pdbx_strand_id
1 'polypeptide(L)'
;MQLSNLKTPCFILDSDKLVSNVLEFKRALNSRFSNHCIGYSIKTNSLPYMLHMLNELGCYAEVVSYTEYALALQVGFEKSHIVYNGPAKDKETFLDAIKNGAYVNIDTKREIEWLNNLNKQHSYKVGIRVNLNLGKISPEDAKEGESDSRFGFSFENGELEEAINKIQSVSYTHLRAHET
;
A
#
# COMPACT_ATOMS: atom_id res chain seq x y z
N MET A 1 15.68 -10.96 -29.54
CA MET A 1 14.45 -10.92 -30.39
C MET A 1 14.56 -9.75 -31.35
N GLN A 2 14.33 -9.93 -32.66
CA GLN A 2 14.31 -8.81 -33.59
C GLN A 2 12.95 -8.13 -33.57
N LEU A 3 12.89 -6.84 -33.22
CA LEU A 3 11.66 -6.06 -33.10
C LEU A 3 10.86 -5.98 -34.43
N SER A 4 11.57 -6.09 -35.58
CA SER A 4 10.96 -6.12 -36.91
C SER A 4 9.97 -7.28 -37.14
N ASN A 5 10.02 -8.34 -36.36
CA ASN A 5 9.17 -9.52 -36.52
C ASN A 5 7.91 -9.51 -35.65
N LEU A 6 7.69 -8.42 -34.90
CA LEU A 6 6.52 -8.29 -34.04
C LEU A 6 5.32 -7.78 -34.82
N LYS A 7 4.16 -8.40 -34.59
CA LYS A 7 2.89 -7.87 -35.09
C LYS A 7 2.49 -6.65 -34.26
N THR A 8 2.23 -5.53 -34.92
CA THR A 8 1.76 -4.29 -34.29
C THR A 8 0.24 -4.15 -34.41
N PRO A 9 -0.44 -3.51 -33.43
CA PRO A 9 0.12 -2.88 -32.23
C PRO A 9 0.49 -3.92 -31.15
N CYS A 10 1.60 -3.70 -30.43
CA CYS A 10 2.01 -4.55 -29.30
C CYS A 10 2.72 -3.72 -28.21
N PHE A 11 2.68 -4.20 -26.99
CA PHE A 11 3.50 -3.69 -25.89
C PHE A 11 4.72 -4.61 -25.72
N ILE A 12 5.86 -4.02 -25.40
CA ILE A 12 7.10 -4.74 -25.14
C ILE A 12 7.54 -4.43 -23.72
N LEU A 13 7.74 -5.47 -22.91
CA LEU A 13 8.39 -5.35 -21.62
C LEU A 13 9.88 -5.61 -21.79
N ASP A 14 10.71 -4.61 -21.50
CA ASP A 14 12.16 -4.74 -21.42
C ASP A 14 12.52 -5.18 -19.99
N SER A 15 12.76 -6.46 -19.82
CA SER A 15 13.08 -7.06 -18.52
C SER A 15 14.41 -6.59 -17.95
N ASP A 16 15.43 -6.40 -18.82
CA ASP A 16 16.75 -5.96 -18.38
C ASP A 16 16.70 -4.52 -17.87
N LYS A 17 15.90 -3.68 -18.54
CA LYS A 17 15.66 -2.31 -18.11
C LYS A 17 14.89 -2.25 -16.80
N LEU A 18 13.87 -3.11 -16.62
CA LEU A 18 13.15 -3.21 -15.36
C LEU A 18 14.09 -3.57 -14.21
N VAL A 19 14.90 -4.60 -14.36
CA VAL A 19 15.89 -5.03 -13.37
C VAL A 19 16.87 -3.92 -13.04
N SER A 20 17.44 -3.28 -14.09
CA SER A 20 18.39 -2.18 -13.93
C SER A 20 17.78 -1.02 -13.11
N ASN A 21 16.56 -0.61 -13.44
CA ASN A 21 15.86 0.48 -12.73
C ASN A 21 15.64 0.17 -11.24
N VAL A 22 15.17 -1.05 -10.93
CA VAL A 22 14.96 -1.47 -9.52
C VAL A 22 16.27 -1.50 -8.75
N LEU A 23 17.33 -2.05 -9.34
CA LEU A 23 18.64 -2.13 -8.69
C LEU A 23 19.28 -0.75 -8.49
N GLU A 24 19.09 0.16 -9.43
CA GLU A 24 19.56 1.55 -9.29
C GLU A 24 18.82 2.27 -8.17
N PHE A 25 17.49 2.13 -8.12
CA PHE A 25 16.69 2.71 -7.05
C PHE A 25 17.06 2.13 -5.68
N LYS A 26 17.25 0.81 -5.57
CA LYS A 26 17.74 0.17 -4.33
C LYS A 26 19.09 0.73 -3.90
N ARG A 27 20.04 0.90 -4.83
CA ARG A 27 21.34 1.49 -4.51
C ARG A 27 21.22 2.91 -3.98
N ALA A 28 20.36 3.73 -4.60
CA ALA A 28 20.13 5.09 -4.14
C ALA A 28 19.53 5.12 -2.72
N LEU A 29 18.55 4.27 -2.42
CA LEU A 29 17.96 4.15 -1.08
C LEU A 29 18.99 3.66 -0.05
N ASN A 30 19.75 2.61 -0.36
CA ASN A 30 20.77 2.05 0.52
C ASN A 30 21.87 3.06 0.90
N SER A 31 22.13 4.04 0.04
CA SER A 31 23.12 5.09 0.33
C SER A 31 22.66 6.11 1.39
N ARG A 32 21.35 6.14 1.70
CA ARG A 32 20.74 7.15 2.58
C ARG A 32 19.97 6.55 3.78
N PHE A 33 19.41 5.35 3.60
CA PHE A 33 18.52 4.73 4.56
C PHE A 33 18.97 3.31 4.88
N SER A 34 19.15 3.02 6.17
CA SER A 34 19.52 1.68 6.65
C SER A 34 18.35 0.69 6.65
N ASN A 35 17.11 1.20 6.71
CA ASN A 35 15.91 0.39 6.74
C ASN A 35 14.86 1.00 5.79
N HIS A 36 14.55 0.29 4.70
CA HIS A 36 13.58 0.72 3.72
C HIS A 36 13.00 -0.49 2.98
N CYS A 37 11.85 -0.30 2.36
CA CYS A 37 11.29 -1.22 1.38
C CYS A 37 10.82 -0.45 0.15
N ILE A 38 10.74 -1.13 -0.99
CA ILE A 38 10.18 -0.58 -2.23
C ILE A 38 8.84 -1.26 -2.45
N GLY A 39 7.74 -0.52 -2.29
CA GLY A 39 6.40 -0.96 -2.62
C GLY A 39 6.08 -0.64 -4.09
N TYR A 40 5.79 -1.68 -4.88
CA TYR A 40 5.31 -1.49 -6.24
C TYR A 40 3.78 -1.49 -6.27
N SER A 41 3.19 -0.41 -6.79
CA SER A 41 1.74 -0.27 -6.88
C SER A 41 1.16 -1.09 -8.05
N ILE A 42 0.50 -2.20 -7.71
CA ILE A 42 -0.05 -3.16 -8.68
C ILE A 42 -1.06 -2.50 -9.63
N LYS A 43 -1.83 -1.52 -9.15
CA LYS A 43 -2.82 -0.80 -9.97
C LYS A 43 -2.22 -0.09 -11.19
N THR A 44 -0.91 0.22 -11.18
CA THR A 44 -0.26 0.92 -12.30
C THR A 44 0.04 -0.01 -13.46
N ASN A 45 0.41 -1.25 -13.19
CA ASN A 45 0.54 -2.33 -14.18
C ASN A 45 0.50 -3.68 -13.45
N SER A 46 -0.56 -4.43 -13.68
CA SER A 46 -0.84 -5.72 -13.04
C SER A 46 -0.37 -6.95 -13.82
N LEU A 47 0.57 -6.78 -14.77
CA LEU A 47 1.08 -7.88 -15.58
C LEU A 47 1.78 -8.93 -14.69
N PRO A 48 1.28 -10.19 -14.58
CA PRO A 48 1.79 -11.17 -13.63
C PRO A 48 3.29 -11.46 -13.79
N TYR A 49 3.79 -11.52 -15.02
CA TYR A 49 5.22 -11.72 -15.30
C TYR A 49 6.09 -10.61 -14.69
N MET A 50 5.68 -9.36 -14.85
CA MET A 50 6.40 -8.21 -14.29
C MET A 50 6.34 -8.22 -12.77
N LEU A 51 5.17 -8.53 -12.19
CA LEU A 51 5.00 -8.61 -10.73
C LEU A 51 5.87 -9.72 -10.13
N HIS A 52 5.96 -10.87 -10.80
CA HIS A 52 6.86 -11.95 -10.39
C HIS A 52 8.32 -11.50 -10.38
N MET A 53 8.79 -10.81 -11.43
CA MET A 53 10.15 -10.26 -11.46
C MET A 53 10.42 -9.28 -10.32
N LEU A 54 9.45 -8.40 -10.00
CA LEU A 54 9.57 -7.44 -8.90
C LEU A 54 9.62 -8.15 -7.54
N ASN A 55 8.86 -9.23 -7.37
CA ASN A 55 8.93 -10.10 -6.19
C ASN A 55 10.32 -10.72 -6.04
N GLU A 56 10.86 -11.33 -7.10
CA GLU A 56 12.22 -11.91 -7.10
C GLU A 56 13.31 -10.86 -6.80
N LEU A 57 13.08 -9.61 -7.19
CA LEU A 57 13.94 -8.48 -6.84
C LEU A 57 13.71 -7.99 -5.40
N GLY A 58 12.83 -8.61 -4.61
CA GLY A 58 12.55 -8.25 -3.22
C GLY A 58 11.82 -6.91 -3.07
N CYS A 59 10.98 -6.55 -4.03
CA CYS A 59 9.99 -5.49 -3.87
C CYS A 59 8.80 -5.99 -3.07
N TYR A 60 8.07 -5.06 -2.46
CA TYR A 60 6.77 -5.32 -1.83
C TYR A 60 5.66 -5.05 -2.83
N ALA A 61 4.53 -5.76 -2.70
CA ALA A 61 3.33 -5.47 -3.46
C ALA A 61 2.49 -4.42 -2.74
N GLU A 62 2.30 -3.24 -3.32
CA GLU A 62 1.30 -2.29 -2.85
C GLU A 62 -0.02 -2.57 -3.58
N VAL A 63 -1.06 -2.92 -2.80
CA VAL A 63 -2.37 -3.33 -3.28
C VAL A 63 -3.46 -2.42 -2.70
N VAL A 64 -4.51 -2.14 -3.50
CA VAL A 64 -5.60 -1.24 -3.09
C VAL A 64 -6.98 -1.91 -3.10
N SER A 65 -7.04 -3.21 -3.43
CA SER A 65 -8.27 -4.00 -3.47
C SER A 65 -8.03 -5.46 -3.11
N TYR A 66 -9.10 -6.17 -2.76
CA TYR A 66 -9.03 -7.62 -2.50
C TYR A 66 -8.59 -8.42 -3.73
N THR A 67 -8.93 -7.97 -4.94
CA THR A 67 -8.51 -8.61 -6.19
C THR A 67 -7.01 -8.46 -6.43
N GLU A 68 -6.44 -7.29 -6.15
CA GLU A 68 -4.99 -7.08 -6.24
C GLU A 68 -4.25 -7.86 -5.15
N TYR A 69 -4.82 -7.95 -3.94
CA TYR A 69 -4.28 -8.79 -2.86
C TYR A 69 -4.20 -10.26 -3.30
N ALA A 70 -5.28 -10.80 -3.86
CA ALA A 70 -5.30 -12.16 -4.38
C ALA A 70 -4.29 -12.37 -5.52
N LEU A 71 -4.17 -11.40 -6.45
CA LEU A 71 -3.18 -11.44 -7.52
C LEU A 71 -1.75 -11.45 -6.97
N ALA A 72 -1.44 -10.60 -6.00
CA ALA A 72 -0.11 -10.56 -5.37
C ALA A 72 0.27 -11.93 -4.80
N LEU A 73 -0.64 -12.60 -4.09
CA LEU A 73 -0.41 -13.96 -3.58
C LEU A 73 -0.22 -14.99 -4.70
N GLN A 74 -1.02 -14.92 -5.78
CA GLN A 74 -0.91 -15.83 -6.91
C GLN A 74 0.43 -15.73 -7.65
N VAL A 75 1.02 -14.55 -7.72
CA VAL A 75 2.34 -14.37 -8.35
C VAL A 75 3.52 -14.60 -7.42
N GLY A 76 3.25 -14.95 -6.15
CA GLY A 76 4.25 -15.45 -5.21
C GLY A 76 4.71 -14.46 -4.14
N PHE A 77 4.10 -13.28 -4.00
CA PHE A 77 4.42 -12.41 -2.87
C PHE A 77 4.02 -13.05 -1.54
N GLU A 78 4.92 -12.99 -0.57
CA GLU A 78 4.59 -13.34 0.81
C GLU A 78 3.65 -12.30 1.41
N LYS A 79 2.73 -12.72 2.27
CA LYS A 79 1.76 -11.81 2.91
C LYS A 79 2.44 -10.69 3.70
N SER A 80 3.58 -10.98 4.34
CA SER A 80 4.42 -10.01 5.06
C SER A 80 5.07 -8.96 4.15
N HIS A 81 5.14 -9.22 2.84
CA HIS A 81 5.65 -8.32 1.81
C HIS A 81 4.54 -7.60 1.04
N ILE A 82 3.38 -7.44 1.65
CA ILE A 82 2.26 -6.68 1.09
C ILE A 82 2.03 -5.39 1.88
N VAL A 83 1.80 -4.30 1.15
CA VAL A 83 1.30 -3.02 1.66
C VAL A 83 -0.14 -2.88 1.17
N TYR A 84 -1.12 -2.98 2.08
CA TYR A 84 -2.53 -2.99 1.73
C TYR A 84 -3.18 -1.64 2.03
N ASN A 85 -3.37 -0.86 0.98
CA ASN A 85 -3.96 0.47 1.00
C ASN A 85 -5.39 0.46 0.42
N GLY A 86 -6.01 1.63 0.39
CA GLY A 86 -7.27 1.89 -0.32
C GLY A 86 -8.52 1.35 0.37
N PRO A 87 -9.70 1.95 0.05
CA PRO A 87 -10.97 1.63 0.70
C PRO A 87 -11.68 0.40 0.12
N ALA A 88 -11.15 -0.22 -0.94
CA ALA A 88 -11.75 -1.36 -1.63
C ALA A 88 -11.28 -2.72 -1.07
N LYS A 89 -11.05 -2.78 0.25
CA LYS A 89 -10.77 -4.01 0.98
C LYS A 89 -12.07 -4.74 1.31
N ASP A 90 -12.05 -6.07 1.34
CA ASP A 90 -13.05 -6.86 2.02
C ASP A 90 -12.56 -7.28 3.41
N LYS A 91 -13.48 -7.74 4.25
CA LYS A 91 -13.19 -8.10 5.64
C LYS A 91 -12.24 -9.29 5.75
N GLU A 92 -12.37 -10.27 4.87
CA GLU A 92 -11.60 -11.51 4.91
C GLU A 92 -10.12 -11.24 4.61
N THR A 93 -9.84 -10.61 3.47
CA THR A 93 -8.45 -10.28 3.07
C THR A 93 -7.82 -9.25 3.99
N PHE A 94 -8.58 -8.29 4.53
CA PHE A 94 -8.10 -7.32 5.51
C PHE A 94 -7.60 -8.02 6.79
N LEU A 95 -8.42 -8.92 7.37
CA LEU A 95 -8.04 -9.64 8.57
C LEU A 95 -6.91 -10.64 8.32
N ASP A 96 -6.92 -11.30 7.15
CA ASP A 96 -5.85 -12.20 6.73
C ASP A 96 -4.51 -11.47 6.61
N ALA A 97 -4.49 -10.31 5.95
CA ALA A 97 -3.31 -9.48 5.79
C ALA A 97 -2.71 -9.07 7.16
N ILE A 98 -3.54 -8.55 8.07
CA ILE A 98 -3.09 -8.13 9.41
C ILE A 98 -2.50 -9.31 10.18
N LYS A 99 -3.19 -10.46 10.20
CA LYS A 99 -2.75 -11.66 10.94
C LYS A 99 -1.43 -12.21 10.44
N ASN A 100 -1.10 -11.99 9.17
CA ASN A 100 0.11 -12.50 8.52
C ASN A 100 1.20 -11.43 8.36
N GLY A 101 1.08 -10.28 9.01
CA GLY A 101 2.15 -9.30 9.13
C GLY A 101 2.30 -8.35 7.95
N ALA A 102 1.28 -8.24 7.07
CA ALA A 102 1.24 -7.21 6.04
C ALA A 102 1.19 -5.80 6.64
N TYR A 103 1.65 -4.82 5.90
CA TYR A 103 1.47 -3.40 6.24
C TYR A 103 0.07 -2.96 5.79
N VAL A 104 -0.90 -2.95 6.72
CA VAL A 104 -2.29 -2.60 6.39
C VAL A 104 -2.60 -1.20 6.87
N ASN A 105 -3.00 -0.32 5.96
CA ASN A 105 -3.47 1.02 6.28
C ASN A 105 -5.00 1.07 6.32
N ILE A 106 -5.55 1.60 7.41
CA ILE A 106 -6.99 1.76 7.62
C ILE A 106 -7.44 3.02 6.92
N ASP A 107 -8.39 2.89 6.00
CA ASP A 107 -8.95 3.98 5.18
C ASP A 107 -10.36 4.38 5.60
N THR A 108 -11.10 3.51 6.31
CA THR A 108 -12.54 3.70 6.57
C THR A 108 -12.94 3.32 7.99
N LYS A 109 -14.04 3.92 8.49
CA LYS A 109 -14.65 3.57 9.80
C LYS A 109 -15.07 2.10 9.87
N ARG A 110 -15.53 1.52 8.75
CA ARG A 110 -15.90 0.11 8.64
C ARG A 110 -14.72 -0.84 8.93
N GLU A 111 -13.52 -0.48 8.46
CA GLU A 111 -12.31 -1.29 8.71
C GLU A 111 -11.93 -1.29 10.19
N ILE A 112 -12.16 -0.18 10.90
CA ILE A 112 -11.97 -0.13 12.37
C ILE A 112 -12.89 -1.14 13.07
N GLU A 113 -14.16 -1.26 12.64
CA GLU A 113 -15.10 -2.24 13.20
C GLU A 113 -14.63 -3.68 12.97
N TRP A 114 -13.96 -3.96 11.84
CA TRP A 114 -13.42 -5.30 11.56
C TRP A 114 -12.30 -5.72 12.50
N LEU A 115 -11.55 -4.78 13.09
CA LEU A 115 -10.51 -5.07 14.07
C LEU A 115 -11.04 -5.83 15.29
N ASN A 116 -12.35 -5.70 15.63
CA ASN A 116 -12.98 -6.45 16.70
C ASN A 116 -12.94 -7.98 16.50
N ASN A 117 -12.65 -8.44 15.28
CA ASN A 117 -12.52 -9.87 14.95
C ASN A 117 -11.08 -10.40 15.09
N LEU A 118 -10.14 -9.54 15.49
CA LEU A 118 -8.78 -9.95 15.80
C LEU A 118 -8.69 -10.51 17.21
N ASN A 119 -7.71 -11.41 17.43
CA ASN A 119 -7.45 -11.94 18.76
C ASN A 119 -6.80 -10.86 19.63
N LYS A 120 -7.50 -10.44 20.68
CA LYS A 120 -7.06 -9.40 21.62
C LYS A 120 -5.81 -9.76 22.43
N GLN A 121 -5.39 -11.03 22.43
CA GLN A 121 -4.15 -11.47 23.09
C GLN A 121 -2.90 -11.25 22.24
N HIS A 122 -3.05 -10.85 20.96
CA HIS A 122 -1.96 -10.58 20.03
C HIS A 122 -1.86 -9.08 19.76
N SER A 123 -0.63 -8.61 19.61
CA SER A 123 -0.37 -7.25 19.16
C SER A 123 -0.27 -7.23 17.63
N TYR A 124 -1.00 -6.32 17.00
CA TYR A 124 -1.00 -6.13 15.55
C TYR A 124 -0.50 -4.73 15.21
N LYS A 125 0.18 -4.61 14.07
CA LYS A 125 0.62 -3.32 13.53
C LYS A 125 -0.30 -2.93 12.40
N VAL A 126 -0.90 -1.74 12.50
CA VAL A 126 -1.70 -1.14 11.44
C VAL A 126 -1.30 0.31 11.25
N GLY A 127 -1.43 0.81 10.03
CA GLY A 127 -1.37 2.23 9.72
C GLY A 127 -2.77 2.84 9.69
N ILE A 128 -2.83 4.16 9.66
CA ILE A 128 -4.06 4.90 9.41
C ILE A 128 -3.81 5.91 8.30
N ARG A 129 -4.72 6.01 7.35
CA ARG A 129 -4.63 6.99 6.29
C ARG A 129 -5.16 8.32 6.77
N VAL A 130 -4.29 9.33 6.77
CA VAL A 130 -4.63 10.70 7.14
C VAL A 130 -5.03 11.50 5.91
N ASN A 131 -6.09 12.26 6.02
CA ASN A 131 -6.52 13.25 5.04
C ASN A 131 -6.21 14.65 5.59
N LEU A 132 -5.26 15.32 4.95
CA LEU A 132 -4.86 16.69 5.29
C LEU A 132 -5.41 17.65 4.23
N ASN A 133 -5.92 18.79 4.66
CA ASN A 133 -6.31 19.86 3.75
C ASN A 133 -5.05 20.61 3.28
N LEU A 134 -4.43 20.15 2.19
CA LEU A 134 -3.23 20.76 1.64
C LEU A 134 -3.42 22.21 1.22
N GLY A 135 -4.64 22.60 0.81
CA GLY A 135 -4.97 24.00 0.49
C GLY A 135 -4.83 24.96 1.67
N LYS A 136 -4.95 24.44 2.92
CA LYS A 136 -4.69 25.24 4.13
C LYS A 136 -3.22 25.24 4.54
N ILE A 137 -2.48 24.19 4.22
CA ILE A 137 -1.08 24.01 4.63
C ILE A 137 -0.13 24.64 3.61
N SER A 138 -0.38 24.43 2.33
CA SER A 138 0.41 24.96 1.20
C SER A 138 -0.51 25.43 0.08
N PRO A 139 -1.13 26.62 0.19
CA PRO A 139 -2.06 27.09 -0.82
C PRO A 139 -1.46 27.22 -2.23
N GLU A 140 -0.14 27.42 -2.31
CA GLU A 140 0.59 27.55 -3.59
C GLU A 140 0.76 26.21 -4.33
N ASP A 141 0.74 25.08 -3.58
CA ASP A 141 0.92 23.74 -4.12
C ASP A 141 -0.41 23.00 -4.32
N ALA A 142 -1.50 23.50 -3.76
CA ALA A 142 -2.82 22.88 -3.87
C ALA A 142 -3.43 23.13 -5.25
N LYS A 143 -3.66 22.05 -6.00
CA LYS A 143 -4.47 22.12 -7.22
C LYS A 143 -5.93 22.35 -6.89
N GLU A 144 -6.64 23.11 -7.72
CA GLU A 144 -8.09 23.30 -7.62
C GLU A 144 -8.78 21.94 -7.49
N GLY A 145 -9.52 21.71 -6.38
CA GLY A 145 -10.26 20.47 -6.11
C GLY A 145 -9.57 19.46 -5.18
N GLU A 146 -8.34 19.69 -4.70
CA GLU A 146 -7.66 18.81 -3.74
C GLU A 146 -8.06 19.06 -2.26
N SER A 147 -8.87 20.09 -1.99
CA SER A 147 -9.28 20.46 -0.62
C SER A 147 -10.18 19.42 0.08
N ASP A 148 -10.83 18.52 -0.68
CA ASP A 148 -11.77 17.52 -0.16
C ASP A 148 -11.44 16.12 -0.67
N SER A 149 -10.27 15.59 -0.28
CA SER A 149 -10.00 14.17 -0.52
C SER A 149 -11.04 13.32 0.24
N ARG A 150 -11.71 12.42 -0.48
CA ARG A 150 -12.67 11.45 0.07
C ARG A 150 -12.01 10.22 0.70
N PHE A 151 -10.69 10.20 0.82
CA PHE A 151 -9.93 9.06 1.31
C PHE A 151 -9.28 9.40 2.65
N GLY A 152 -9.31 8.42 3.55
CA GLY A 152 -8.71 8.54 4.87
C GLY A 152 -9.55 9.38 5.83
N PHE A 153 -8.97 9.63 7.01
CA PHE A 153 -9.62 10.36 8.09
C PHE A 153 -9.14 11.80 8.13
N SER A 154 -10.06 12.75 8.11
CA SER A 154 -9.72 14.16 8.15
C SER A 154 -9.07 14.53 9.48
N PHE A 155 -7.94 15.25 9.38
CA PHE A 155 -7.26 15.82 10.54
C PHE A 155 -8.03 17.02 11.11
N GLU A 156 -8.59 17.85 10.22
CA GLU A 156 -9.15 19.15 10.59
C GLU A 156 -10.50 19.06 11.28
N ASN A 157 -11.30 18.03 11.01
CA ASN A 157 -12.65 17.87 11.56
C ASN A 157 -12.73 16.92 12.77
N GLY A 158 -11.57 16.40 13.24
CA GLY A 158 -11.51 15.49 14.39
C GLY A 158 -11.75 14.01 14.07
N GLU A 159 -12.02 13.65 12.81
CA GLU A 159 -12.26 12.24 12.45
C GLU A 159 -11.03 11.35 12.69
N LEU A 160 -9.82 11.90 12.49
CA LEU A 160 -8.58 11.18 12.76
C LEU A 160 -8.45 10.84 14.25
N GLU A 161 -8.70 11.81 15.14
CA GLU A 161 -8.65 11.59 16.58
C GLU A 161 -9.67 10.56 17.04
N GLU A 162 -10.92 10.65 16.55
CA GLU A 162 -11.96 9.65 16.81
C GLU A 162 -11.53 8.24 16.35
N ALA A 163 -10.95 8.14 15.15
CA ALA A 163 -10.48 6.87 14.61
C ALA A 163 -9.35 6.27 15.46
N ILE A 164 -8.35 7.08 15.86
CA ILE A 164 -7.23 6.64 16.71
C ILE A 164 -7.77 6.12 18.04
N ASN A 165 -8.67 6.87 18.70
CA ASN A 165 -9.27 6.47 19.99
C ASN A 165 -10.03 5.14 19.86
N LYS A 166 -10.79 4.94 18.79
CA LYS A 166 -11.48 3.68 18.52
C LYS A 166 -10.51 2.52 18.29
N ILE A 167 -9.47 2.70 17.50
CA ILE A 167 -8.46 1.66 17.25
C ILE A 167 -7.77 1.26 18.56
N GLN A 168 -7.38 2.22 19.38
CA GLN A 168 -6.76 1.96 20.69
C GLN A 168 -7.69 1.24 21.65
N SER A 169 -8.99 1.51 21.61
CA SER A 169 -9.99 0.84 22.47
C SER A 169 -10.27 -0.61 22.07
N VAL A 170 -10.04 -0.96 20.81
CA VAL A 170 -10.38 -2.30 20.27
C VAL A 170 -9.33 -3.36 20.56
N SER A 171 -8.04 -2.99 20.60
CA SER A 171 -6.96 -3.96 20.83
C SER A 171 -5.68 -3.29 21.30
N TYR A 172 -4.72 -4.10 21.78
CA TYR A 172 -3.31 -3.67 21.95
C TYR A 172 -2.65 -3.45 20.58
N THR A 173 -3.25 -2.59 19.74
CA THR A 173 -2.78 -2.31 18.39
C THR A 173 -1.77 -1.21 18.47
N HIS A 174 -0.53 -1.48 18.00
CA HIS A 174 0.46 -0.44 17.83
C HIS A 174 0.19 0.29 16.52
N LEU A 175 -0.24 1.55 16.62
CA LEU A 175 -0.32 2.46 15.48
C LEU A 175 1.10 2.84 15.04
N ARG A 176 1.38 2.66 13.76
CA ARG A 176 2.59 3.16 13.13
C ARG A 176 2.19 4.33 12.24
N ALA A 177 2.69 5.52 12.57
CA ALA A 177 2.63 6.64 11.65
C ALA A 177 3.59 6.35 10.49
N HIS A 178 3.06 6.29 9.28
CA HIS A 178 3.86 6.42 8.07
C HIS A 178 3.62 7.82 7.55
N GLU A 179 4.63 8.67 7.66
CA GLU A 179 4.71 9.88 6.90
C GLU A 179 4.98 9.47 5.45
N THR A 180 4.08 9.82 4.55
CA THR A 180 4.24 9.67 3.10
C THR A 180 4.93 10.88 2.53
#